data_f36b1d8d362878ea4105360803bbc898
#
_entry.id   f36b1d8d362878ea4105360803bbc898
#
_cell.length_a   1.000
_cell.length_b   1.000
_cell.length_c   1.000
_cell.angle_alpha   90.00
_cell.angle_beta   90.00
_cell.angle_gamma   90.00
#
_symmetry.space_group_name_H-M   'P 1'
#
loop_
_entity.id
_entity.type
_entity.pdbx_description
1 polymer ?
#
loop_
_entity_poly.entity_id
_entity_poly.type
_entity_poly.pdbx_seq_one_letter_code
_entity_poly.pdbx_strand_id
1 'polypeptide(L)'
;MAWDYTQKTKDLFLAAVQGREGTHLGEVASPDGVGEHGSIVCGDALKLTFRVEKAANPLDDVIVEAKYLTFGCTSAIAASEALCTILESKRLTPVQALSVTNADIVDFLGGLPQQKIHCSVMGADALEAAVFDWARRRGVDLAAAGVARGEEKRAEDEGRIVCKCFAITEPYLRRKIRELHLRTVDDVTAALKAGGMCGACRYAPGGIQDILNDIWPDACATCPSGGACPASAAPAAPA
;
A
#
# COMPACT_ATOMS: atom_id res chain seq x y z
N MET A 1 -2.58 2.97 -25.39
CA MET A 1 -3.04 1.71 -24.73
C MET A 1 -4.11 2.09 -23.72
N ALA A 2 -5.32 1.57 -23.85
CA ALA A 2 -6.35 1.71 -22.82
C ALA A 2 -6.06 0.68 -21.72
N TRP A 3 -6.07 1.12 -20.46
CA TRP A 3 -5.94 0.21 -19.32
C TRP A 3 -7.22 -0.62 -19.20
N ASP A 4 -7.07 -1.94 -19.06
CA ASP A 4 -8.22 -2.84 -18.88
C ASP A 4 -8.58 -2.88 -17.39
N TYR A 5 -9.40 -1.93 -16.96
CA TYR A 5 -9.97 -1.88 -15.62
C TYR A 5 -11.22 -2.74 -15.53
N THR A 6 -11.41 -3.40 -14.38
CA THR A 6 -12.68 -4.07 -14.08
C THR A 6 -13.84 -3.08 -14.09
N GLN A 7 -15.05 -3.57 -14.29
CA GLN A 7 -16.24 -2.70 -14.24
C GLN A 7 -16.37 -2.06 -12.85
N LYS A 8 -16.09 -2.81 -11.78
CA LYS A 8 -16.10 -2.31 -10.40
C LYS A 8 -15.14 -1.14 -10.17
N THR A 9 -13.91 -1.24 -10.71
CA THR A 9 -12.93 -0.13 -10.65
C THR A 9 -13.46 1.12 -11.34
N LYS A 10 -14.07 0.97 -12.51
CA LYS A 10 -14.68 2.08 -13.29
C LYS A 10 -15.83 2.71 -12.53
N ASP A 11 -16.71 1.90 -11.96
CA ASP A 11 -17.91 2.36 -11.24
C ASP A 11 -17.56 3.13 -9.98
N LEU A 12 -16.60 2.63 -9.18
CA LEU A 12 -16.12 3.32 -8.00
C LEU A 12 -15.44 4.65 -8.34
N PHE A 13 -14.58 4.66 -9.36
CA PHE A 13 -13.96 5.90 -9.82
C PHE A 13 -15.01 6.93 -10.25
N LEU A 14 -15.97 6.53 -11.10
CA LEU A 14 -17.00 7.44 -11.60
C LEU A 14 -17.91 7.95 -10.48
N ALA A 15 -18.28 7.07 -9.54
CA ALA A 15 -19.09 7.45 -8.39
C ALA A 15 -18.37 8.52 -7.54
N ALA A 16 -17.09 8.29 -7.22
CA ALA A 16 -16.29 9.21 -6.42
C ALA A 16 -16.12 10.58 -7.09
N VAL A 17 -15.71 10.63 -8.36
CA VAL A 17 -15.47 11.90 -9.06
C VAL A 17 -16.77 12.67 -9.36
N GLN A 18 -17.92 11.99 -9.40
CA GLN A 18 -19.23 12.61 -9.55
C GLN A 18 -19.84 13.04 -8.20
N GLY A 19 -19.16 12.77 -7.07
CA GLY A 19 -19.67 13.09 -5.74
C GLY A 19 -20.98 12.38 -5.40
N ARG A 20 -21.16 11.13 -5.84
CA ARG A 20 -22.36 10.36 -5.53
C ARG A 20 -22.43 10.10 -4.02
N GLU A 21 -23.65 10.05 -3.52
CA GLU A 21 -23.90 9.70 -2.11
C GLU A 21 -23.28 8.33 -1.77
N GLY A 22 -22.66 8.22 -0.59
CA GLY A 22 -21.97 7.02 -0.15
C GLY A 22 -20.54 6.89 -0.66
N THR A 23 -19.98 7.90 -1.34
CA THR A 23 -18.56 7.95 -1.71
C THR A 23 -17.71 8.62 -0.63
N HIS A 24 -16.41 8.30 -0.63
CA HIS A 24 -15.49 8.68 0.43
C HIS A 24 -14.49 9.78 0.03
N LEU A 25 -14.64 10.37 -1.17
CA LEU A 25 -13.76 11.46 -1.61
C LEU A 25 -14.01 12.72 -0.75
N GLY A 26 -12.98 13.19 -0.06
CA GLY A 26 -13.04 14.35 0.83
C GLY A 26 -12.26 14.12 2.12
N GLU A 27 -12.56 14.92 3.14
CA GLU A 27 -11.98 14.78 4.47
C GLU A 27 -13.08 14.61 5.53
N VAL A 28 -12.78 13.84 6.57
CA VAL A 28 -13.64 13.71 7.74
C VAL A 28 -13.56 14.99 8.57
N ALA A 29 -14.69 15.53 8.98
CA ALA A 29 -14.71 16.65 9.91
C ALA A 29 -14.22 16.19 11.30
N SER A 30 -13.17 16.86 11.82
CA SER A 30 -12.55 16.51 13.12
C SER A 30 -12.11 15.04 13.19
N PRO A 31 -11.18 14.60 12.34
CA PRO A 31 -10.76 13.20 12.27
C PRO A 31 -10.00 12.79 13.54
N ASP A 32 -10.18 11.55 13.94
CA ASP A 32 -9.43 10.95 15.05
C ASP A 32 -8.05 10.43 14.58
N GLY A 33 -7.92 10.06 13.30
CA GLY A 33 -6.66 9.66 12.68
C GLY A 33 -6.48 10.31 11.31
N VAL A 34 -5.25 10.77 11.02
CA VAL A 34 -4.84 11.38 9.76
C VAL A 34 -3.53 10.73 9.30
N GLY A 35 -3.51 10.25 8.08
CA GLY A 35 -2.30 9.69 7.48
C GLY A 35 -2.11 10.20 6.06
N GLU A 36 -0.88 10.52 5.72
CA GLU A 36 -0.50 10.99 4.40
C GLU A 36 0.61 10.11 3.85
N HIS A 37 0.46 9.70 2.62
CA HIS A 37 1.49 9.00 1.87
C HIS A 37 1.53 9.55 0.45
N GLY A 38 2.71 9.77 -0.05
CA GLY A 38 2.89 10.23 -1.43
C GLY A 38 4.30 10.71 -1.67
N SER A 39 4.62 10.83 -2.94
CA SER A 39 5.89 11.38 -3.38
C SER A 39 5.63 12.46 -4.41
N ILE A 40 6.16 13.65 -4.16
CA ILE A 40 6.16 14.75 -5.14
C ILE A 40 6.79 14.30 -6.46
N VAL A 41 7.70 13.33 -6.40
CA VAL A 41 8.41 12.79 -7.57
C VAL A 41 7.54 11.90 -8.44
N CYS A 42 6.61 11.12 -7.86
CA CYS A 42 5.67 10.30 -8.65
C CYS A 42 4.36 10.99 -8.98
N GLY A 43 4.10 12.16 -8.40
CA GLY A 43 2.88 12.92 -8.65
C GLY A 43 1.60 12.30 -8.07
N ASP A 44 1.71 11.16 -7.38
CA ASP A 44 0.59 10.56 -6.67
C ASP A 44 0.73 10.86 -5.17
N ALA A 45 -0.31 11.35 -4.55
CA ALA A 45 -0.40 11.61 -3.11
C ALA A 45 -1.75 11.16 -2.60
N LEU A 46 -1.77 10.65 -1.38
CA LEU A 46 -2.98 10.22 -0.70
C LEU A 46 -2.95 10.72 0.74
N LYS A 47 -4.03 11.38 1.13
CA LYS A 47 -4.36 11.69 2.52
C LYS A 47 -5.57 10.88 2.91
N LEU A 48 -5.46 10.09 3.97
CA LEU A 48 -6.54 9.32 4.57
C LEU A 48 -6.92 9.95 5.92
N THR A 49 -8.20 10.11 6.15
CA THR A 49 -8.75 10.58 7.41
C THR A 49 -9.83 9.64 7.88
N PHE A 50 -9.88 9.34 9.17
CA PHE A 50 -10.98 8.55 9.72
C PHE A 50 -11.45 9.06 11.09
N ARG A 51 -12.67 8.71 11.43
CA ARG A 51 -13.29 8.94 12.73
C ARG A 51 -13.68 7.61 13.34
N VAL A 52 -13.53 7.53 14.67
CA VAL A 52 -13.91 6.34 15.43
C VAL A 52 -15.13 6.60 16.32
N GLU A 53 -15.92 5.56 16.52
CA GLU A 53 -16.82 5.45 17.67
C GLU A 53 -15.97 5.04 18.86
N LYS A 54 -15.87 5.97 19.85
CA LYS A 54 -14.95 5.79 20.98
C LYS A 54 -15.53 4.83 22.03
N ALA A 55 -14.75 3.81 22.37
CA ALA A 55 -15.03 2.88 23.45
C ALA A 55 -14.36 3.30 24.77
N ALA A 56 -14.73 2.65 25.87
CA ALA A 56 -14.08 2.86 27.16
C ALA A 56 -12.60 2.42 27.13
N ASN A 57 -12.32 1.27 26.49
CA ASN A 57 -10.97 0.87 26.15
C ASN A 57 -10.65 1.36 24.73
N PRO A 58 -9.60 2.18 24.54
CA PRO A 58 -9.25 2.71 23.22
C PRO A 58 -8.98 1.64 22.14
N LEU A 59 -8.52 0.45 22.51
CA LEU A 59 -8.27 -0.65 21.55
C LEU A 59 -9.56 -1.21 20.94
N ASP A 60 -10.72 -0.91 21.57
CA ASP A 60 -12.04 -1.30 21.10
C ASP A 60 -12.74 -0.18 20.30
N ASP A 61 -12.07 0.97 20.11
CA ASP A 61 -12.56 2.03 19.21
C ASP A 61 -12.81 1.45 17.81
N VAL A 62 -13.93 1.82 17.16
CA VAL A 62 -14.32 1.28 15.85
C VAL A 62 -14.35 2.38 14.82
N ILE A 63 -13.72 2.17 13.65
CA ILE A 63 -13.79 3.10 12.52
C ILE A 63 -15.22 3.12 11.98
N VAL A 64 -15.83 4.31 11.98
CA VAL A 64 -17.22 4.52 11.55
C VAL A 64 -17.34 5.45 10.34
N GLU A 65 -16.29 6.21 10.04
CA GLU A 65 -16.21 7.07 8.88
C GLU A 65 -14.77 7.15 8.40
N ALA A 66 -14.54 6.93 7.12
CA ALA A 66 -13.24 7.07 6.49
C ALA A 66 -13.37 7.86 5.19
N LYS A 67 -12.48 8.82 4.97
CA LYS A 67 -12.45 9.62 3.73
C LYS A 67 -11.03 9.82 3.27
N TYR A 68 -10.88 10.11 2.00
CA TYR A 68 -9.58 10.33 1.38
C TYR A 68 -9.57 11.54 0.45
N LEU A 69 -8.41 12.18 0.37
CA LEU A 69 -8.04 13.06 -0.74
C LEU A 69 -6.86 12.43 -1.47
N THR A 70 -6.94 12.36 -2.77
CA THR A 70 -5.83 11.84 -3.57
C THR A 70 -5.56 12.70 -4.79
N PHE A 71 -4.29 12.86 -5.08
CA PHE A 71 -3.80 13.37 -6.34
C PHE A 71 -3.23 12.17 -7.09
N GLY A 72 -3.94 11.68 -8.10
CA GLY A 72 -3.53 10.44 -8.77
C GLY A 72 -4.46 10.03 -9.90
N CYS A 73 -4.22 8.83 -10.40
CA CYS A 73 -4.95 8.28 -11.55
C CYS A 73 -6.26 7.58 -11.13
N THR A 74 -7.01 7.10 -12.12
CA THR A 74 -8.26 6.32 -11.92
C THR A 74 -8.10 5.20 -10.90
N SER A 75 -6.99 4.44 -10.96
CA SER A 75 -6.72 3.36 -10.00
C SER A 75 -6.43 3.85 -8.59
N ALA A 76 -5.81 5.03 -8.43
CA ALA A 76 -5.56 5.59 -7.11
C ALA A 76 -6.87 5.99 -6.43
N ILE A 77 -7.79 6.64 -7.17
CA ILE A 77 -9.12 6.99 -6.67
C ILE A 77 -9.92 5.74 -6.32
N ALA A 78 -10.00 4.76 -7.25
CA ALA A 78 -10.75 3.54 -7.00
C ALA A 78 -10.17 2.68 -5.86
N ALA A 79 -8.85 2.62 -5.70
CA ALA A 79 -8.20 1.89 -4.60
C ALA A 79 -8.45 2.58 -3.25
N SER A 80 -8.45 3.90 -3.21
CA SER A 80 -8.77 4.66 -1.98
C SER A 80 -10.24 4.51 -1.60
N GLU A 81 -11.15 4.52 -2.59
CA GLU A 81 -12.57 4.27 -2.39
C GLU A 81 -12.81 2.85 -1.85
N ALA A 82 -12.13 1.85 -2.42
CA ALA A 82 -12.18 0.48 -1.95
C ALA A 82 -11.69 0.34 -0.50
N LEU A 83 -10.57 0.99 -0.17
CA LEU A 83 -10.02 0.97 1.19
C LEU A 83 -11.02 1.55 2.20
N CYS A 84 -11.56 2.74 1.97
CA CYS A 84 -12.54 3.35 2.86
C CYS A 84 -13.79 2.45 3.02
N THR A 85 -14.29 1.90 1.93
CA THR A 85 -15.42 0.95 1.95
C THR A 85 -15.10 -0.29 2.81
N ILE A 86 -13.90 -0.86 2.71
CA ILE A 86 -13.48 -2.01 3.51
C ILE A 86 -13.45 -1.65 4.99
N LEU A 87 -12.88 -0.49 5.35
CA LEU A 87 -12.76 -0.05 6.74
C LEU A 87 -14.13 0.11 7.40
N GLU A 88 -15.07 0.78 6.73
CA GLU A 88 -16.40 1.04 7.25
C GLU A 88 -17.28 -0.21 7.27
N SER A 89 -17.30 -0.97 6.17
CA SER A 89 -18.19 -2.14 6.05
C SER A 89 -17.85 -3.25 7.04
N LYS A 90 -16.57 -3.45 7.33
CA LYS A 90 -16.11 -4.43 8.31
C LYS A 90 -16.11 -3.90 9.74
N ARG A 91 -16.39 -2.61 9.97
CA ARG A 91 -16.35 -1.96 11.29
C ARG A 91 -15.08 -2.30 12.07
N LEU A 92 -13.93 -2.15 11.42
CA LEU A 92 -12.64 -2.54 12.00
C LEU A 92 -12.22 -1.58 13.11
N THR A 93 -11.54 -2.11 14.13
CA THR A 93 -10.77 -1.23 15.03
C THR A 93 -9.54 -0.70 14.28
N PRO A 94 -8.97 0.46 14.67
CA PRO A 94 -7.76 0.96 14.02
C PRO A 94 -6.61 -0.05 14.01
N VAL A 95 -6.44 -0.84 15.07
CA VAL A 95 -5.42 -1.90 15.12
C VAL A 95 -5.73 -3.03 14.14
N GLN A 96 -7.00 -3.47 14.06
CA GLN A 96 -7.42 -4.49 13.08
C GLN A 96 -7.28 -3.98 11.64
N ALA A 97 -7.49 -2.68 11.41
CA ALA A 97 -7.34 -2.07 10.10
C ALA A 97 -5.93 -2.23 9.52
N LEU A 98 -4.90 -2.34 10.36
CA LEU A 98 -3.52 -2.61 9.92
C LEU A 98 -3.34 -3.99 9.24
N SER A 99 -4.31 -4.91 9.41
CA SER A 99 -4.31 -6.19 8.69
C SER A 99 -4.84 -6.08 7.26
N VAL A 100 -5.44 -4.96 6.89
CA VAL A 100 -5.89 -4.73 5.50
C VAL A 100 -4.68 -4.54 4.60
N THR A 101 -4.48 -5.49 3.71
CA THR A 101 -3.36 -5.53 2.78
C THR A 101 -3.69 -4.87 1.45
N ASN A 102 -2.66 -4.59 0.65
CA ASN A 102 -2.86 -4.17 -0.74
C ASN A 102 -3.57 -5.27 -1.57
N ALA A 103 -3.37 -6.54 -1.23
CA ALA A 103 -4.07 -7.66 -1.88
C ALA A 103 -5.59 -7.58 -1.63
N ASP A 104 -6.03 -7.29 -0.40
CA ASP A 104 -7.45 -7.11 -0.07
C ASP A 104 -8.10 -6.00 -0.90
N ILE A 105 -7.36 -4.89 -1.12
CA ILE A 105 -7.84 -3.77 -1.94
C ILE A 105 -7.95 -4.20 -3.42
N VAL A 106 -6.94 -4.90 -3.95
CA VAL A 106 -6.93 -5.40 -5.32
C VAL A 106 -8.05 -6.42 -5.54
N ASP A 107 -8.23 -7.36 -4.61
CA ASP A 107 -9.29 -8.37 -4.66
C ASP A 107 -10.69 -7.73 -4.57
N PHE A 108 -10.86 -6.73 -3.71
CA PHE A 108 -12.10 -5.97 -3.64
C PHE A 108 -12.46 -5.31 -4.97
N LEU A 109 -11.46 -4.81 -5.72
CA LEU A 109 -11.64 -4.22 -7.05
C LEU A 109 -11.86 -5.25 -8.16
N GLY A 110 -11.67 -6.56 -7.85
CA GLY A 110 -11.70 -7.63 -8.85
C GLY A 110 -10.45 -7.67 -9.74
N GLY A 111 -9.36 -7.07 -9.26
CA GLY A 111 -8.07 -6.96 -9.94
C GLY A 111 -7.73 -5.54 -10.38
N LEU A 112 -6.43 -5.29 -10.50
CA LEU A 112 -5.85 -4.08 -11.10
C LEU A 112 -4.82 -4.46 -12.15
N PRO A 113 -4.64 -3.67 -13.22
CA PRO A 113 -3.50 -3.84 -14.12
C PRO A 113 -2.19 -3.84 -13.32
N GLN A 114 -1.25 -4.72 -13.68
CA GLN A 114 0.00 -4.92 -12.93
C GLN A 114 0.75 -3.60 -12.69
N GLN A 115 0.77 -2.70 -13.69
CA GLN A 115 1.42 -1.39 -13.59
C GLN A 115 0.68 -0.41 -12.66
N LYS A 116 -0.49 -0.79 -12.12
CA LYS A 116 -1.34 0.03 -11.24
C LYS A 116 -1.46 -0.52 -9.81
N ILE A 117 -0.84 -1.65 -9.51
CA ILE A 117 -0.82 -2.24 -8.16
C ILE A 117 -0.25 -1.28 -7.11
N HIS A 118 0.74 -0.44 -7.48
CA HIS A 118 1.30 0.57 -6.55
C HIS A 118 0.25 1.51 -5.93
N CYS A 119 -0.89 1.71 -6.58
CA CYS A 119 -1.96 2.56 -6.04
C CYS A 119 -2.61 1.95 -4.78
N SER A 120 -2.70 0.61 -4.70
CA SER A 120 -3.18 -0.08 -3.50
C SER A 120 -2.15 -0.06 -2.36
N VAL A 121 -0.85 -0.14 -2.68
CA VAL A 121 0.24 -0.03 -1.69
C VAL A 121 0.21 1.34 -1.00
N MET A 122 0.03 2.41 -1.76
CA MET A 122 -0.07 3.77 -1.24
C MET A 122 -1.24 3.92 -0.24
N GLY A 123 -2.36 3.22 -0.48
CA GLY A 123 -3.51 3.17 0.44
C GLY A 123 -3.15 2.54 1.78
N ALA A 124 -2.45 1.41 1.77
CA ALA A 124 -2.03 0.72 2.98
C ALA A 124 -1.02 1.56 3.80
N ASP A 125 -0.07 2.23 3.13
CA ASP A 125 0.91 3.08 3.82
C ASP A 125 0.25 4.34 4.45
N ALA A 126 -0.73 4.94 3.78
CA ALA A 126 -1.50 6.06 4.34
C ALA A 126 -2.38 5.63 5.52
N LEU A 127 -2.98 4.43 5.45
CA LEU A 127 -3.74 3.85 6.56
C LEU A 127 -2.85 3.61 7.78
N GLU A 128 -1.67 3.02 7.59
CA GLU A 128 -0.71 2.83 8.68
C GLU A 128 -0.41 4.17 9.38
N ALA A 129 -0.07 5.21 8.61
CA ALA A 129 0.20 6.53 9.16
C ALA A 129 -1.00 7.11 9.93
N ALA A 130 -2.23 6.91 9.43
CA ALA A 130 -3.45 7.39 10.08
C ALA A 130 -3.72 6.66 11.42
N VAL A 131 -3.46 5.35 11.49
CA VAL A 131 -3.60 4.57 12.73
C VAL A 131 -2.58 5.00 13.78
N PHE A 132 -1.34 5.29 13.37
CA PHE A 132 -0.32 5.81 14.29
C PHE A 132 -0.67 7.21 14.82
N ASP A 133 -1.25 8.07 13.99
CA ASP A 133 -1.74 9.39 14.42
C ASP A 133 -2.88 9.27 15.44
N TRP A 134 -3.86 8.39 15.17
CA TRP A 134 -4.94 8.07 16.12
C TRP A 134 -4.38 7.56 17.45
N ALA A 135 -3.47 6.58 17.41
CA ALA A 135 -2.89 6.00 18.62
C ALA A 135 -2.21 7.07 19.48
N ARG A 136 -1.42 7.95 18.85
CA ARG A 136 -0.76 9.08 19.52
C ARG A 136 -1.79 10.01 20.19
N ARG A 137 -2.86 10.38 19.47
CA ARG A 137 -3.91 11.28 19.98
C ARG A 137 -4.75 10.64 21.08
N ARG A 138 -4.99 9.33 20.98
CA ARG A 138 -5.82 8.56 21.89
C ARG A 138 -5.04 8.00 23.08
N GLY A 139 -3.70 8.12 23.09
CA GLY A 139 -2.82 7.62 24.14
C GLY A 139 -2.67 6.09 24.14
N VAL A 140 -2.78 5.45 22.97
CA VAL A 140 -2.62 4.00 22.80
C VAL A 140 -1.16 3.65 22.59
N ASP A 141 -0.64 2.71 23.35
CA ASP A 141 0.66 2.09 23.10
C ASP A 141 0.49 0.92 22.11
N LEU A 142 0.79 1.19 20.85
CA LEU A 142 0.71 0.20 19.78
C LEU A 142 1.75 -0.92 19.95
N ALA A 143 2.89 -0.65 20.57
CA ALA A 143 3.89 -1.68 20.84
C ALA A 143 3.38 -2.70 21.86
N ALA A 144 2.67 -2.24 22.90
CA ALA A 144 2.00 -3.12 23.85
C ALA A 144 0.85 -3.93 23.20
N ALA A 145 0.23 -3.39 22.14
CA ALA A 145 -0.77 -4.08 21.32
C ALA A 145 -0.16 -5.02 20.26
N GLY A 146 1.17 -5.22 20.26
CA GLY A 146 1.88 -6.08 19.30
C GLY A 146 2.11 -5.47 17.92
N VAL A 147 1.87 -4.17 17.77
CA VAL A 147 2.11 -3.45 16.53
C VAL A 147 3.47 -2.75 16.60
N ALA A 148 4.37 -3.06 15.68
CA ALA A 148 5.64 -2.36 15.58
C ALA A 148 5.43 -0.87 15.23
N ARG A 149 6.16 0.04 15.90
CA ARG A 149 6.01 1.48 15.72
C ARG A 149 6.34 1.91 14.29
N GLY A 150 5.45 2.71 13.67
CA GLY A 150 5.68 3.27 12.34
C GLY A 150 6.86 4.26 12.29
N GLU A 151 7.19 4.91 13.41
CA GLU A 151 8.40 5.74 13.52
C GLU A 151 9.68 4.89 13.43
N GLU A 152 9.69 3.69 14.03
CA GLU A 152 10.78 2.73 13.87
C GLU A 152 10.87 2.22 12.43
N LYS A 153 9.72 1.98 11.78
CA LYS A 153 9.71 1.59 10.36
C LYS A 153 10.18 2.72 9.43
N ARG A 154 9.90 4.00 9.74
CA ARG A 154 10.41 5.14 8.95
C ARG A 154 11.90 5.35 9.14
N ALA A 155 12.41 5.22 10.36
CA ALA A 155 13.84 5.25 10.63
C ALA A 155 14.56 4.06 9.96
N GLU A 156 13.94 2.88 9.93
CA GLU A 156 14.44 1.71 9.20
C GLU A 156 14.42 1.90 7.68
N ASP A 157 13.53 2.74 7.15
CA ASP A 157 13.46 3.06 5.72
C ASP A 157 14.44 4.18 5.32
N GLU A 158 15.11 4.85 6.26
CA GLU A 158 16.19 5.79 5.97
C GLU A 158 17.46 5.07 5.55
N GLY A 159 18.03 5.46 4.41
CA GLY A 159 19.21 4.81 3.90
C GLY A 159 19.57 5.21 2.47
N ARG A 160 20.42 4.41 1.85
CA ARG A 160 20.87 4.64 0.48
C ARG A 160 19.69 4.66 -0.50
N ILE A 161 19.58 5.74 -1.27
CA ILE A 161 18.59 5.83 -2.35
C ILE A 161 19.01 4.91 -3.50
N VAL A 162 18.17 3.93 -3.81
CA VAL A 162 18.33 3.00 -4.94
C VAL A 162 17.68 3.56 -6.19
N CYS A 163 16.41 3.95 -6.12
CA CYS A 163 15.72 4.57 -7.24
C CYS A 163 15.69 6.09 -7.09
N LYS A 164 16.60 6.79 -7.80
CA LYS A 164 16.71 8.24 -7.73
C LYS A 164 15.48 8.96 -8.29
N CYS A 165 14.80 8.37 -9.29
CA CYS A 165 13.63 8.97 -9.93
C CYS A 165 12.43 9.07 -8.99
N PHE A 166 12.31 8.14 -8.06
CA PHE A 166 11.20 8.06 -7.12
C PHE A 166 11.65 8.18 -5.66
N ALA A 167 12.91 8.57 -5.43
CA ALA A 167 13.52 8.73 -4.11
C ALA A 167 13.35 7.50 -3.20
N ILE A 168 13.33 6.28 -3.77
CA ILE A 168 13.10 5.04 -3.04
C ILE A 168 14.40 4.53 -2.46
N THR A 169 14.40 4.29 -1.14
CA THR A 169 15.56 3.82 -0.37
C THR A 169 15.69 2.31 -0.41
N GLU A 170 16.89 1.80 -0.12
CA GLU A 170 17.16 0.37 -0.03
C GLU A 170 16.38 -0.32 1.10
N PRO A 171 16.33 0.20 2.35
CA PRO A 171 15.56 -0.41 3.42
C PRO A 171 14.07 -0.52 3.07
N TYR A 172 13.48 0.53 2.52
CA TYR A 172 12.09 0.50 2.04
C TYR A 172 11.87 -0.59 1.00
N LEU A 173 12.76 -0.69 -0.02
CA LEU A 173 12.69 -1.74 -1.04
C LEU A 173 12.76 -3.13 -0.42
N ARG A 174 13.74 -3.37 0.47
CA ARG A 174 13.94 -4.67 1.12
C ARG A 174 12.71 -5.07 1.95
N ARG A 175 12.12 -4.14 2.66
CA ARG A 175 10.90 -4.37 3.44
C ARG A 175 9.73 -4.71 2.53
N LYS A 176 9.44 -3.86 1.53
CA LYS A 176 8.31 -4.07 0.61
C LYS A 176 8.45 -5.32 -0.27
N ILE A 177 9.65 -5.65 -0.70
CA ILE A 177 9.92 -6.89 -1.46
C ILE A 177 9.53 -8.12 -0.63
N ARG A 178 9.84 -8.14 0.68
CA ARG A 178 9.45 -9.25 1.57
C ARG A 178 7.96 -9.25 1.86
N GLU A 179 7.38 -8.10 2.21
CA GLU A 179 5.95 -7.95 2.53
C GLU A 179 5.05 -8.38 1.37
N LEU A 180 5.42 -7.99 0.15
CA LEU A 180 4.63 -8.24 -1.06
C LEU A 180 5.10 -9.48 -1.84
N HIS A 181 6.08 -10.21 -1.32
CA HIS A 181 6.66 -11.40 -1.96
C HIS A 181 7.12 -11.17 -3.42
N LEU A 182 7.64 -9.97 -3.72
CA LEU A 182 8.10 -9.62 -5.07
C LEU A 182 9.33 -10.44 -5.44
N ARG A 183 9.33 -11.08 -6.62
CA ARG A 183 10.38 -12.01 -7.03
C ARG A 183 11.21 -11.53 -8.21
N THR A 184 10.67 -10.62 -9.01
CA THR A 184 11.33 -10.12 -10.22
C THR A 184 11.46 -8.60 -10.17
N VAL A 185 12.39 -8.07 -10.97
CA VAL A 185 12.53 -6.60 -11.15
C VAL A 185 11.25 -6.00 -11.70
N ASP A 186 10.51 -6.73 -12.54
CA ASP A 186 9.25 -6.27 -13.11
C ASP A 186 8.15 -6.23 -12.05
N ASP A 187 8.10 -7.18 -11.11
CA ASP A 187 7.18 -7.14 -9.96
C ASP A 187 7.46 -5.92 -9.09
N VAL A 188 8.73 -5.65 -8.78
CA VAL A 188 9.15 -4.48 -8.01
C VAL A 188 8.77 -3.18 -8.74
N THR A 189 8.99 -3.14 -10.06
CA THR A 189 8.62 -1.97 -10.87
C THR A 189 7.10 -1.77 -10.89
N ALA A 190 6.34 -2.84 -11.04
CA ALA A 190 4.87 -2.77 -11.06
C ALA A 190 4.30 -2.31 -9.72
N ALA A 191 4.79 -2.89 -8.61
CA ALA A 191 4.28 -2.62 -7.27
C ALA A 191 4.77 -1.27 -6.69
N LEU A 192 6.05 -0.91 -6.91
CA LEU A 192 6.70 0.19 -6.21
C LEU A 192 7.16 1.33 -7.13
N LYS A 193 6.96 1.24 -8.44
CA LYS A 193 7.49 2.14 -9.48
C LYS A 193 9.02 2.20 -9.57
N ALA A 194 9.76 1.55 -8.67
CA ALA A 194 11.21 1.54 -8.70
C ALA A 194 11.72 0.97 -10.04
N GLY A 195 12.57 1.70 -10.74
CA GLY A 195 13.06 1.32 -12.07
C GLY A 195 12.09 1.59 -13.23
N GLY A 196 10.92 2.17 -12.97
CA GLY A 196 9.88 2.39 -13.98
C GLY A 196 10.06 3.65 -14.85
N MET A 197 11.00 4.55 -14.53
CA MET A 197 11.24 5.76 -15.31
C MET A 197 12.52 5.62 -16.15
N CYS A 198 13.70 5.89 -15.59
CA CYS A 198 14.97 5.82 -16.33
C CYS A 198 15.55 4.42 -16.44
N GLY A 199 15.05 3.46 -15.64
CA GLY A 199 15.52 2.07 -15.60
C GLY A 199 16.92 1.86 -15.00
N ALA A 200 17.67 2.91 -14.70
CA ALA A 200 19.07 2.81 -14.29
C ALA A 200 19.30 1.94 -13.03
N CYS A 201 18.34 1.94 -12.08
CA CYS A 201 18.46 1.17 -10.86
C CYS A 201 18.00 -0.31 -10.99
N ARG A 202 17.55 -0.76 -12.15
CA ARG A 202 17.05 -2.14 -12.32
C ARG A 202 18.16 -3.17 -12.14
N TYR A 203 19.26 -2.97 -12.87
CA TYR A 203 20.37 -3.93 -12.99
C TYR A 203 21.74 -3.31 -12.66
N ALA A 204 21.78 -2.07 -12.14
CA ALA A 204 23.02 -1.46 -11.71
C ALA A 204 23.58 -2.17 -10.46
N PRO A 205 24.90 -2.11 -10.22
CA PRO A 205 25.49 -2.61 -8.99
C PRO A 205 24.80 -2.06 -7.74
N GLY A 206 24.35 -2.94 -6.84
CA GLY A 206 23.53 -2.58 -5.68
C GLY A 206 22.11 -2.13 -6.04
N GLY A 207 21.62 -2.39 -7.24
CA GLY A 207 20.28 -2.06 -7.68
C GLY A 207 19.22 -3.08 -7.27
N ILE A 208 18.07 -3.00 -7.94
CA ILE A 208 16.90 -3.83 -7.58
C ILE A 208 17.19 -5.32 -7.73
N GLN A 209 17.88 -5.72 -8.82
CA GLN A 209 18.21 -7.13 -9.05
C GLN A 209 19.14 -7.70 -7.95
N ASP A 210 20.15 -6.94 -7.54
CA ASP A 210 21.06 -7.37 -6.47
C ASP A 210 20.32 -7.52 -5.14
N ILE A 211 19.41 -6.58 -4.84
CA ILE A 211 18.56 -6.63 -3.63
C ILE A 211 17.65 -7.87 -3.67
N LEU A 212 17.07 -8.20 -4.82
CA LEU A 212 16.27 -9.41 -4.98
C LEU A 212 17.09 -10.68 -4.78
N ASN A 213 18.29 -10.75 -5.34
CA ASN A 213 19.21 -11.88 -5.17
C ASN A 213 19.62 -12.07 -3.70
N ASP A 214 19.84 -10.96 -2.96
CA ASP A 214 20.16 -11.00 -1.54
C ASP A 214 18.98 -11.48 -0.67
N ILE A 215 17.75 -11.09 -1.04
CA ILE A 215 16.54 -11.47 -0.28
C ILE A 215 16.12 -12.90 -0.60
N TRP A 216 16.29 -13.31 -1.85
CA TRP A 216 15.85 -14.58 -2.39
C TRP A 216 17.04 -15.31 -3.06
N PRO A 217 18.03 -15.82 -2.29
CA PRO A 217 19.24 -16.44 -2.87
C PRO A 217 18.95 -17.66 -3.73
N ASP A 218 17.81 -18.35 -3.49
CA ASP A 218 17.39 -19.54 -4.25
C ASP A 218 16.54 -19.21 -5.49
N ALA A 219 16.27 -17.93 -5.77
CA ALA A 219 15.56 -17.50 -6.96
C ALA A 219 16.50 -17.57 -8.17
N CYS A 220 16.69 -18.78 -8.66
CA CYS A 220 17.23 -19.20 -9.96
C CYS A 220 18.30 -18.29 -10.61
N ALA A 221 19.56 -18.59 -10.36
CA ALA A 221 20.70 -18.10 -11.15
C ALA A 221 20.71 -18.59 -12.63
N THR A 222 19.65 -19.25 -13.12
CA THR A 222 19.60 -19.94 -14.40
C THR A 222 18.31 -19.73 -15.19
N CYS A 223 17.77 -18.51 -15.26
CA CYS A 223 16.78 -18.17 -16.29
C CYS A 223 17.39 -17.20 -17.32
N PRO A 224 18.01 -17.68 -18.40
CA PRO A 224 18.24 -16.85 -19.57
C PRO A 224 16.90 -16.65 -20.27
N SER A 225 16.46 -15.41 -20.39
CA SER A 225 15.40 -14.94 -21.30
C SER A 225 14.18 -15.85 -21.49
N GLY A 226 13.08 -15.58 -20.78
CA GLY A 226 11.73 -15.80 -21.33
C GLY A 226 11.11 -17.18 -21.18
N GLY A 227 11.31 -17.90 -20.09
CA GLY A 227 10.59 -19.15 -19.82
C GLY A 227 10.01 -19.18 -18.39
N ALA A 228 8.78 -19.66 -18.24
CA ALA A 228 8.15 -19.84 -16.95
C ALA A 228 9.00 -20.71 -16.03
N CYS A 229 9.43 -20.18 -14.89
CA CYS A 229 10.15 -20.91 -13.86
C CYS A 229 9.19 -21.93 -13.20
N PRO A 230 9.54 -23.24 -13.10
CA PRO A 230 8.63 -24.25 -12.55
C PRO A 230 8.45 -24.20 -11.01
N ALA A 231 8.90 -23.16 -10.35
CA ALA A 231 8.84 -23.01 -8.88
C ALA A 231 7.67 -22.16 -8.37
N SER A 232 6.55 -22.05 -9.09
CA SER A 232 5.32 -21.43 -8.59
C SER A 232 4.37 -22.44 -7.93
N ALA A 233 4.88 -23.37 -7.14
CA ALA A 233 4.05 -24.14 -6.23
C ALA A 233 3.93 -23.36 -4.91
N ALA A 234 2.77 -22.82 -4.65
CA ALA A 234 2.43 -22.23 -3.36
C ALA A 234 2.67 -23.26 -2.23
N PRO A 235 3.24 -22.88 -1.08
CA PRO A 235 3.28 -23.78 0.06
C PRO A 235 1.85 -24.05 0.52
N ALA A 236 1.50 -25.33 0.65
CA ALA A 236 0.23 -25.78 1.21
C ALA A 236 0.08 -25.21 2.64
N ALA A 237 -1.11 -24.70 2.96
CA ALA A 237 -1.46 -24.28 4.31
C ALA A 237 -1.29 -25.45 5.28
N PRO A 238 -0.76 -25.22 6.50
CA PRO A 238 -0.73 -26.26 7.53
C PRO A 238 -2.15 -26.55 8.02
N ALA A 239 -2.42 -27.83 8.24
CA ALA A 239 -3.67 -28.41 8.74
C ALA A 239 -3.98 -27.96 10.17
#